data_1101e72ecb27f11e69ab667ae6d9e108
#
_entry.id   1101e72ecb27f11e69ab667ae6d9e108
#
_cell.length_a   1.000
_cell.length_b   1.000
_cell.length_c   1.000
_cell.angle_alpha   90.00
_cell.angle_beta   90.00
_cell.angle_gamma   90.00
#
_symmetry.space_group_name_H-M   'P 1'
#
loop_
_entity.id
_entity.type
_entity.pdbx_description
1 polymer ?
#
loop_
_entity_poly.entity_id
_entity_poly.type
_entity_poly.pdbx_seq_one_letter_code
_entity_poly.pdbx_strand_id
1 'polypeptide(L)'
;MDYKNNKKKETKKMANHKSSLKRIRQDKKRQLHNKYYAKTMRNAVRKLRAMTNKDEAAKLFPSVQKMLDKLAKTNIIHKNKAANLKSSLSRQINGMA
;
A
#
# COMPACT_ATOMS: atom_id res chain seq x y z
N MET A 1 -2.86 -4.52 -23.07
CA MET A 1 -2.20 -4.77 -23.07
C MET A 1 -1.82 -5.18 -23.25
N ASP A 2 -1.68 -5.37 -23.37
CA ASP A 2 -1.03 -5.75 -23.52
C ASP A 2 -0.94 -6.44 -23.18
N TYR A 3 -0.98 -6.79 -23.13
CA TYR A 3 -0.66 -7.42 -22.86
C TYR A 3 -0.81 -8.05 -23.31
N LYS A 4 -0.88 -8.14 -23.65
CA LYS A 4 -0.69 -8.64 -24.18
C LYS A 4 -0.35 -8.89 -24.87
N ASN A 5 -0.02 -8.81 -25.48
CA ASN A 5 0.54 -8.93 -26.30
C ASN A 5 0.97 -9.39 -26.45
N ASN A 6 1.23 -9.75 -26.39
CA ASN A 6 1.85 -10.17 -26.55
C ASN A 6 2.02 -10.96 -26.88
N LYS A 7 2.14 -11.27 -27.06
CA LYS A 7 2.59 -12.15 -27.44
C LYS A 7 3.16 -12.45 -28.26
N LYS A 8 3.34 -12.32 -29.09
CA LYS A 8 4.07 -12.27 -29.89
C LYS A 8 5.44 -12.43 -29.87
N LYS A 9 6.00 -12.49 -29.57
CA LYS A 9 7.34 -12.46 -29.31
C LYS A 9 7.89 -13.63 -28.61
N GLU A 10 7.22 -14.68 -28.65
CA GLU A 10 7.53 -15.82 -27.84
C GLU A 10 8.79 -16.51 -28.18
N THR A 11 9.10 -16.62 -29.44
CA THR A 11 10.31 -17.34 -29.86
C THR A 11 11.56 -16.72 -29.31
N LYS A 12 11.59 -15.44 -29.26
CA LYS A 12 12.76 -14.77 -28.72
C LYS A 12 13.00 -15.06 -27.27
N LYS A 13 11.98 -15.47 -26.60
CA LYS A 13 12.07 -15.61 -25.19
C LYS A 13 12.55 -16.93 -24.71
N MET A 14 12.83 -17.84 -25.61
CA MET A 14 13.35 -19.15 -25.18
C MET A 14 14.59 -18.99 -24.33
N ALA A 15 15.51 -18.16 -24.75
CA ALA A 15 16.74 -17.95 -24.00
C ALA A 15 16.49 -17.29 -22.66
N ASN A 16 15.45 -16.47 -22.57
CA ASN A 16 15.15 -15.69 -21.38
C ASN A 16 14.03 -16.29 -20.54
N HIS A 17 13.58 -17.47 -20.93
CA HIS A 17 12.39 -18.07 -20.32
C HIS A 17 12.50 -18.19 -18.79
N LYS A 18 13.61 -18.71 -18.30
CA LYS A 18 13.82 -18.87 -16.86
C LYS A 18 13.80 -17.55 -16.12
N SER A 19 14.43 -16.55 -16.69
CA SER A 19 14.45 -15.21 -16.09
C SER A 19 13.05 -14.61 -16.07
N SER A 20 12.28 -14.82 -17.14
CA SER A 20 10.91 -14.33 -17.22
C SER A 20 10.02 -14.97 -16.17
N LEU A 21 10.16 -16.29 -15.99
CA LEU A 21 9.37 -16.99 -14.99
C LEU A 21 9.73 -16.54 -13.58
N LYS A 22 11.00 -16.33 -13.32
CA LYS A 22 11.44 -15.84 -12.02
C LYS A 22 10.87 -14.47 -11.75
N ARG A 23 10.89 -13.59 -12.75
CA ARG A 23 10.36 -12.24 -12.62
C ARG A 23 8.86 -12.25 -12.37
N ILE A 24 8.12 -13.10 -13.09
CA ILE A 24 6.69 -13.23 -12.89
C ILE A 24 6.39 -13.66 -11.46
N ARG A 25 7.13 -14.63 -10.94
CA ARG A 25 6.95 -15.07 -9.56
C ARG A 25 7.23 -13.97 -8.56
N GLN A 26 8.30 -13.21 -8.79
CA GLN A 26 8.65 -12.08 -7.93
C GLN A 26 7.57 -11.00 -7.97
N ASP A 27 7.07 -10.71 -9.17
CA ASP A 27 6.03 -9.70 -9.34
C ASP A 27 4.74 -10.10 -8.63
N LYS A 28 4.35 -11.36 -8.75
CA LYS A 28 3.16 -11.87 -8.06
C LYS A 28 3.31 -11.80 -6.55
N LYS A 29 4.47 -12.20 -6.06
CA LYS A 29 4.77 -12.16 -4.64
C LYS A 29 4.73 -10.72 -4.12
N ARG A 30 5.30 -9.80 -4.87
CA ARG A 30 5.30 -8.37 -4.53
C ARG A 30 3.90 -7.81 -4.55
N GLN A 31 3.09 -8.19 -5.54
CA GLN A 31 1.71 -7.78 -5.65
C GLN A 31 0.88 -8.21 -4.44
N LEU A 32 1.04 -9.47 -4.03
CA LEU A 32 0.34 -9.99 -2.86
C LEU A 32 0.76 -9.27 -1.59
N HIS A 33 2.05 -9.03 -1.46
CA HIS A 33 2.62 -8.32 -0.34
C HIS A 33 2.08 -6.89 -0.26
N ASN A 34 2.10 -6.18 -1.38
CA ASN A 34 1.59 -4.81 -1.46
C ASN A 34 0.10 -4.74 -1.15
N LYS A 35 -0.65 -5.71 -1.67
CA LYS A 35 -2.09 -5.80 -1.43
C LYS A 35 -2.40 -6.00 0.05
N TYR A 36 -1.63 -6.87 0.69
CA TYR A 36 -1.76 -7.13 2.11
C TYR A 36 -1.51 -5.86 2.94
N TYR A 37 -0.43 -5.15 2.66
CA TYR A 37 -0.10 -3.93 3.38
C TYR A 37 -1.10 -2.82 3.12
N ALA A 38 -1.57 -2.69 1.88
CA ALA A 38 -2.59 -1.69 1.57
C ALA A 38 -3.89 -1.97 2.31
N LYS A 39 -4.27 -3.23 2.40
CA LYS A 39 -5.46 -3.64 3.13
C LYS A 39 -5.31 -3.37 4.63
N THR A 40 -4.15 -3.70 5.19
CA THR A 40 -3.85 -3.47 6.60
C THR A 40 -3.92 -1.98 6.91
N MET A 41 -3.36 -1.15 6.03
CA MET A 41 -3.40 0.30 6.18
C MET A 41 -4.83 0.81 6.17
N ARG A 42 -5.64 0.37 5.20
CA ARG A 42 -7.04 0.81 5.12
C ARG A 42 -7.83 0.41 6.35
N ASN A 43 -7.57 -0.78 6.86
CA ASN A 43 -8.24 -1.25 8.08
C ASN A 43 -7.83 -0.40 9.28
N ALA A 44 -6.55 -0.06 9.39
CA ALA A 44 -6.05 0.78 10.47
C ALA A 44 -6.66 2.18 10.42
N VAL A 45 -6.74 2.76 9.22
CA VAL A 45 -7.34 4.08 9.02
C VAL A 45 -8.82 4.04 9.38
N ARG A 46 -9.52 2.99 8.96
CA ARG A 46 -10.94 2.84 9.26
C ARG A 46 -11.16 2.70 10.77
N LYS A 47 -10.34 1.91 11.42
CA LYS A 47 -10.41 1.73 12.87
C LYS A 47 -10.22 3.05 13.59
N LEU A 48 -9.22 3.82 13.17
CA LEU A 48 -8.94 5.12 13.77
C LEU A 48 -10.11 6.08 13.59
N ARG A 49 -10.72 6.09 12.39
CA ARG A 49 -11.87 6.95 12.11
C ARG A 49 -13.11 6.56 12.90
N ALA A 50 -13.22 5.30 13.25
CA ALA A 50 -14.35 4.81 14.04
C ALA A 50 -14.20 5.06 15.54
N MET A 51 -13.01 5.45 15.98
CA MET A 51 -12.77 5.72 17.39
C MET A 51 -13.45 7.00 17.83
N THR A 52 -14.05 6.94 19.02
CA THR A 52 -14.72 8.11 19.61
C THR A 52 -13.92 8.68 20.77
N ASN A 53 -12.98 7.91 21.30
CA ASN A 53 -12.14 8.35 22.43
C ASN A 53 -10.88 8.99 21.89
N LYS A 54 -10.71 10.28 22.20
CA LYS A 54 -9.57 11.06 21.71
C LYS A 54 -8.24 10.50 22.18
N ASP A 55 -8.17 10.08 23.45
CA ASP A 55 -6.93 9.57 24.02
C ASP A 55 -6.49 8.29 23.33
N GLU A 56 -7.42 7.37 23.06
CA GLU A 56 -7.13 6.13 22.35
C GLU A 56 -6.72 6.41 20.92
N ALA A 57 -7.43 7.32 20.26
CA ALA A 57 -7.10 7.70 18.90
C ALA A 57 -5.72 8.33 18.82
N ALA A 58 -5.39 9.20 19.78
CA ALA A 58 -4.08 9.82 19.84
C ALA A 58 -2.97 8.82 20.07
N LYS A 59 -3.24 7.75 20.81
CA LYS A 59 -2.27 6.69 21.04
C LYS A 59 -2.05 5.83 19.80
N LEU A 60 -3.10 5.59 19.05
CA LEU A 60 -3.02 4.78 17.83
C LEU A 60 -2.43 5.54 16.66
N PHE A 61 -2.64 6.85 16.62
CA PHE A 61 -2.25 7.69 15.49
C PHE A 61 -0.77 7.54 15.09
N PRO A 62 0.20 7.57 16.02
CA PRO A 62 1.61 7.40 15.63
C PRO A 62 1.88 6.10 14.89
N SER A 63 1.23 5.01 15.27
CA SER A 63 1.38 3.73 14.59
C SER A 63 0.85 3.78 13.16
N VAL A 64 -0.32 4.40 12.97
CA VAL A 64 -0.92 4.57 11.65
C VAL A 64 -0.06 5.48 10.80
N GLN A 65 0.43 6.57 11.37
CA GLN A 65 1.30 7.54 10.70
C GLN A 65 2.57 6.85 10.19
N LYS A 66 3.19 6.05 11.04
CA LYS A 66 4.38 5.29 10.70
C LYS A 66 4.10 4.32 9.54
N MET A 67 2.97 3.66 9.59
CA MET A 67 2.55 2.74 8.54
C MET A 67 2.37 3.46 7.21
N LEU A 68 1.71 4.62 7.22
CA LEU A 68 1.50 5.42 6.03
C LEU A 68 2.82 5.89 5.42
N ASP A 69 3.74 6.34 6.26
CA ASP A 69 5.06 6.78 5.81
C ASP A 69 5.84 5.63 5.18
N LYS A 70 5.79 4.46 5.79
CA LYS A 70 6.47 3.28 5.26
C LYS A 70 5.91 2.87 3.91
N LEU A 71 4.58 2.88 3.77
CA LEU A 71 3.94 2.53 2.51
C LEU A 71 4.25 3.53 1.40
N ALA A 72 4.36 4.81 1.76
CA ALA A 72 4.75 5.85 0.80
C ALA A 72 6.20 5.67 0.38
N LYS A 73 7.08 5.34 1.33
CA LYS A 73 8.49 5.12 1.04
C LYS A 73 8.70 3.94 0.10
N THR A 74 7.89 2.90 0.23
CA THR A 74 8.00 1.71 -0.62
C THR A 74 7.13 1.81 -1.87
N ASN A 75 6.51 2.95 -2.12
CA ASN A 75 5.68 3.22 -3.30
C ASN A 75 4.43 2.34 -3.38
N ILE A 76 3.97 1.80 -2.27
CA ILE A 76 2.70 1.08 -2.23
C ILE A 76 1.54 2.07 -2.34
N ILE A 77 1.70 3.24 -1.73
CA ILE A 77 0.79 4.37 -1.94
C ILE A 77 1.62 5.59 -2.30
N HIS A 78 0.99 6.54 -2.96
CA HIS A 78 1.67 7.77 -3.32
C HIS A 78 1.90 8.63 -2.08
N LYS A 79 3.02 9.35 -2.04
CA LYS A 79 3.36 10.20 -0.91
C LYS A 79 2.29 11.26 -0.63
N ASN A 80 1.64 11.76 -1.69
CA ASN A 80 0.57 12.73 -1.52
C ASN A 80 -0.63 12.13 -0.80
N LYS A 81 -0.95 10.87 -1.12
CA LYS A 81 -2.03 10.18 -0.44
C LYS A 81 -1.72 9.98 1.03
N ALA A 82 -0.48 9.59 1.34
CA ALA A 82 -0.04 9.44 2.72
C ALA A 82 -0.16 10.75 3.49
N ALA A 83 0.29 11.85 2.89
CA ALA A 83 0.23 13.16 3.49
C ALA A 83 -1.22 13.59 3.73
N ASN A 84 -2.08 13.37 2.74
CA ASN A 84 -3.50 13.72 2.85
C ASN A 84 -4.20 12.93 3.94
N LEU A 85 -3.91 11.62 4.03
CA LEU A 85 -4.49 10.78 5.07
C LEU A 85 -4.01 11.20 6.45
N LYS A 86 -2.72 11.50 6.61
CA LYS A 86 -2.18 11.94 7.89
C LYS A 86 -2.83 13.25 8.31
N SER A 87 -2.95 14.21 7.40
CA SER A 87 -3.59 15.48 7.69
C SER A 87 -5.06 15.31 8.09
N SER A 88 -5.78 14.49 7.34
CA SER A 88 -7.19 14.24 7.59
C SER A 88 -7.40 13.60 8.96
N LEU A 89 -6.59 12.59 9.28
CA LEU A 89 -6.70 11.88 10.56
C LEU A 89 -6.31 12.79 11.73
N SER A 90 -5.27 13.59 11.54
CA SER A 90 -4.84 14.54 12.57
C SER A 90 -5.94 15.55 12.89
N ARG A 91 -6.59 16.09 11.86
CA ARG A 91 -7.69 17.03 12.05
C ARG A 91 -8.87 16.38 12.73
N GLN A 92 -9.16 15.13 12.37
CA GLN A 92 -10.25 14.39 12.99
C GLN A 92 -10.00 14.18 14.48
N ILE A 93 -8.78 13.78 14.84
CA ILE A 93 -8.41 13.56 16.23
C ILE A 93 -8.48 14.86 17.03
N ASN A 94 -7.95 15.94 16.46
CA ASN A 94 -7.99 17.24 17.11
C ASN A 94 -9.41 17.75 17.31
N GLY A 95 -10.33 17.35 16.44
CA GLY A 95 -11.73 17.72 16.57
C GLY A 95 -12.53 16.87 17.52
N MET A 96 -11.95 15.83 18.08
CA MET A 96 -12.65 14.99 19.06
C MET A 96 -12.74 15.69 20.39
N ALA A 97 -13.86 15.49 21.04
CA ALA A 97 -14.09 16.10 22.35
C ALA A 97 -13.34 15.36 23.48
#